data_7c99ff75a6e733e52359fc5ec03a9744
#
_entry.id   7c99ff75a6e733e52359fc5ec03a9744
#
_cell.length_a   1.000
_cell.length_b   1.000
_cell.length_c   1.000
_cell.angle_alpha   90.00
_cell.angle_beta   90.00
_cell.angle_gamma   90.00
#
_symmetry.space_group_name_H-M   'P 1'
#
loop_
_entity.id
_entity.type
_entity.pdbx_description
1 polymer ?
#
loop_
_entity_poly.entity_id
_entity_poly.type
_entity_poly.pdbx_seq_one_letter_code
_entity_poly.pdbx_strand_id
1 'polypeptide(L)'
;WCVEGPRAKRLKEPKVNAFKNVLQTIKGQLECAPRVAYELSQTVMKDMGRNPDYVSSFQAPSCILNQRVSASRRFAAQSFEFSSLRHISKALGVTINDMVLAICSGALREYLLSQNALPKKPLIAMVPASVRSDDSDVSNRITMILANLGTHKEDPLERLKIVRGSVLSAKERFKRMNANQILNYSAFVYGAAGLNIASGLMPTRQAFNVIISNV
;
A
#
# COMPACT_ATOMS: atom_id res chain seq x y z
N TRP A 1 -27.26 35.03 -19.45
CA TRP A 1 -28.06 34.86 -18.21
C TRP A 1 -27.15 34.18 -17.18
N CYS A 2 -26.39 35.00 -16.41
CA CYS A 2 -25.68 34.52 -15.21
C CYS A 2 -26.65 34.57 -14.04
N VAL A 3 -27.04 33.41 -13.52
CA VAL A 3 -27.77 33.30 -12.27
C VAL A 3 -26.72 33.28 -11.15
N GLU A 4 -26.64 34.35 -10.37
CA GLU A 4 -25.84 34.38 -9.13
C GLU A 4 -26.44 33.39 -8.13
N GLY A 5 -25.70 32.30 -7.88
CA GLY A 5 -26.03 31.36 -6.82
C GLY A 5 -25.78 31.97 -5.43
N PRO A 6 -26.49 31.51 -4.38
CA PRO A 6 -26.35 32.05 -3.03
C PRO A 6 -24.92 31.93 -2.53
N ARG A 7 -24.36 33.05 -2.06
CA ARG A 7 -23.01 33.12 -1.47
C ARG A 7 -22.90 32.14 -0.29
N ALA A 8 -22.03 31.15 -0.43
CA ALA A 8 -21.73 30.23 0.65
C ALA A 8 -21.26 30.99 1.91
N LYS A 9 -21.97 30.83 3.04
CA LYS A 9 -21.53 31.34 4.33
C LYS A 9 -20.14 30.78 4.64
N ARG A 10 -19.14 31.67 4.79
CA ARG A 10 -17.84 31.27 5.32
C ARG A 10 -18.04 30.62 6.68
N LEU A 11 -17.83 29.32 6.76
CA LEU A 11 -17.72 28.60 8.05
C LEU A 11 -16.54 29.24 8.80
N LYS A 12 -16.79 29.73 10.01
CA LYS A 12 -15.74 30.20 10.92
C LYS A 12 -14.82 29.02 11.19
N GLU A 13 -13.58 29.11 10.76
CA GLU A 13 -12.54 28.13 11.10
C GLU A 13 -12.46 28.02 12.63
N PRO A 14 -12.51 26.82 13.22
CA PRO A 14 -12.31 26.69 14.66
C PRO A 14 -10.90 27.19 14.98
N LYS A 15 -10.78 28.09 15.99
CA LYS A 15 -9.48 28.54 16.50
C LYS A 15 -8.75 27.33 17.07
N VAL A 16 -7.96 26.73 16.25
CA VAL A 16 -7.16 25.56 16.62
C VAL A 16 -6.03 26.05 17.52
N ASN A 17 -6.00 25.59 18.76
CA ASN A 17 -4.92 25.89 19.69
C ASN A 17 -3.64 25.19 19.17
N ALA A 18 -2.84 25.91 18.40
CA ALA A 18 -1.61 25.42 17.75
C ALA A 18 -0.68 24.70 18.77
N PHE A 19 -0.62 25.18 19.99
CA PHE A 19 0.20 24.60 21.05
C PHE A 19 -0.31 23.20 21.50
N LYS A 20 -1.65 23.03 21.62
CA LYS A 20 -2.24 21.72 21.94
C LYS A 20 -1.98 20.70 20.84
N ASN A 21 -2.06 21.13 19.58
CA ASN A 21 -1.79 20.26 18.43
C ASN A 21 -0.32 19.87 18.35
N VAL A 22 0.60 20.80 18.61
CA VAL A 22 2.05 20.48 18.65
C VAL A 22 2.34 19.49 19.76
N LEU A 23 1.81 19.66 20.96
CA LEU A 23 1.96 18.72 22.07
C LEU A 23 1.36 17.34 21.78
N GLN A 24 0.17 17.30 21.16
CA GLN A 24 -0.44 16.02 20.72
C GLN A 24 0.41 15.33 19.62
N THR A 25 0.97 16.11 18.69
CA THR A 25 1.84 15.58 17.65
C THR A 25 3.14 15.01 18.23
N ILE A 26 3.78 15.72 19.17
CA ILE A 26 5.00 15.26 19.85
C ILE A 26 4.70 14.00 20.68
N LYS A 27 3.60 13.98 21.41
CA LYS A 27 3.18 12.80 22.20
C LYS A 27 2.91 11.60 21.28
N GLY A 28 2.20 11.80 20.18
CA GLY A 28 1.95 10.77 19.18
C GLY A 28 3.24 10.23 18.53
N GLN A 29 4.24 11.08 18.30
CA GLN A 29 5.55 10.67 17.77
C GLN A 29 6.36 9.86 18.79
N LEU A 30 6.35 10.24 20.07
CA LEU A 30 6.99 9.49 21.15
C LEU A 30 6.35 8.11 21.34
N GLU A 31 5.03 7.99 21.22
CA GLU A 31 4.32 6.71 21.26
C GLU A 31 4.64 5.82 20.05
N CYS A 32 5.07 6.41 18.94
CA CYS A 32 5.45 5.67 17.72
C CYS A 32 6.89 5.12 17.76
N ALA A 33 7.78 5.70 18.55
CA ALA A 33 9.20 5.32 18.57
C ALA A 33 9.41 3.81 18.85
N PRO A 34 8.73 3.19 19.84
CA PRO A 34 8.84 1.75 20.06
C PRO A 34 8.32 0.93 18.87
N ARG A 35 7.31 1.43 18.18
CA ARG A 35 6.73 0.73 17.03
C ARG A 35 7.63 0.80 15.80
N VAL A 36 8.25 1.94 15.54
CA VAL A 36 9.26 2.09 14.48
C VAL A 36 10.43 1.15 14.73
N ALA A 37 10.93 1.08 15.99
CA ALA A 37 11.97 0.14 16.37
C ALA A 37 11.55 -1.33 16.16
N TYR A 38 10.30 -1.67 16.49
CA TYR A 38 9.73 -2.99 16.23
C TYR A 38 9.69 -3.30 14.72
N GLU A 39 9.24 -2.36 13.88
CA GLU A 39 9.19 -2.56 12.42
C GLU A 39 10.60 -2.71 11.82
N LEU A 40 11.57 -1.97 12.31
CA LEU A 40 12.98 -2.15 11.94
C LEU A 40 13.49 -3.54 12.35
N SER A 41 13.14 -4.01 13.54
CA SER A 41 13.49 -5.37 13.98
C SER A 41 12.85 -6.45 13.10
N GLN A 42 11.58 -6.29 12.69
CA GLN A 42 10.91 -7.20 11.77
C GLN A 42 11.58 -7.22 10.39
N THR A 43 12.08 -6.07 9.92
CA THR A 43 12.85 -5.99 8.67
C THR A 43 14.12 -6.85 8.77
N VAL A 44 14.85 -6.73 9.86
CA VAL A 44 16.07 -7.54 10.13
C VAL A 44 15.70 -9.03 10.25
N MET A 45 14.64 -9.35 10.99
CA MET A 45 14.19 -10.74 11.17
C MET A 45 13.76 -11.39 9.85
N LYS A 46 13.17 -10.63 8.93
CA LYS A 46 12.83 -11.09 7.59
C LYS A 46 14.08 -11.38 6.75
N ASP A 47 15.05 -10.46 6.77
CA ASP A 47 16.31 -10.65 6.07
C ASP A 47 17.05 -11.91 6.59
N MET A 48 16.76 -12.32 7.83
CA MET A 48 17.22 -13.58 8.44
C MET A 48 16.30 -14.78 8.13
N GLY A 49 15.30 -14.65 7.25
CA GLY A 49 14.37 -15.73 6.82
C GLY A 49 13.31 -16.12 7.86
N ARG A 50 13.18 -15.38 8.97
CA ARG A 50 12.24 -15.72 10.07
C ARG A 50 10.78 -15.31 9.82
N ASN A 51 10.53 -14.43 8.87
CA ASN A 51 9.17 -13.98 8.54
C ASN A 51 9.03 -13.69 7.03
N PRO A 52 8.81 -14.72 6.19
CA PRO A 52 8.79 -14.58 4.73
C PRO A 52 7.61 -13.73 4.22
N ASP A 53 6.49 -13.68 4.94
CA ASP A 53 5.27 -12.96 4.54
C ASP A 53 5.31 -11.47 4.89
N TYR A 54 6.29 -11.06 5.69
CA TYR A 54 6.42 -9.66 6.06
C TYR A 54 6.98 -8.84 4.90
N VAL A 55 6.29 -7.76 4.53
CA VAL A 55 6.77 -6.78 3.55
C VAL A 55 7.25 -5.52 4.29
N SER A 56 8.56 -5.29 4.24
CA SER A 56 9.15 -4.09 4.83
C SER A 56 9.11 -2.91 3.87
N SER A 57 9.18 -1.71 4.43
CA SER A 57 9.34 -0.47 3.67
C SER A 57 10.68 -0.49 2.91
N PHE A 58 10.71 0.09 1.70
CA PHE A 58 11.92 0.17 0.85
C PHE A 58 12.48 -1.17 0.36
N GLN A 59 11.64 -2.19 0.29
CA GLN A 59 12.02 -3.51 -0.20
C GLN A 59 11.77 -3.69 -1.71
N ALA A 60 10.99 -2.80 -2.31
CA ALA A 60 10.66 -2.86 -3.73
C ALA A 60 11.93 -2.73 -4.59
N PRO A 61 12.11 -3.62 -5.59
CA PRO A 61 13.24 -3.53 -6.50
C PRO A 61 13.10 -2.34 -7.44
N SER A 62 14.22 -1.79 -7.91
CA SER A 62 14.19 -0.88 -9.04
C SER A 62 13.76 -1.65 -10.30
N CYS A 63 12.84 -1.09 -11.08
CA CYS A 63 12.37 -1.67 -12.33
C CYS A 63 11.95 -0.58 -13.33
N ILE A 64 11.65 -0.97 -14.57
CA ILE A 64 11.26 -0.04 -15.63
C ILE A 64 9.97 0.73 -15.34
N LEU A 65 9.11 0.23 -14.44
CA LEU A 65 7.87 0.91 -14.02
C LEU A 65 8.14 2.13 -13.13
N ASN A 66 9.32 2.24 -12.55
CA ASN A 66 9.70 3.28 -11.60
C ASN A 66 10.68 4.30 -12.21
N GLN A 67 10.61 4.50 -13.50
CA GLN A 67 11.39 5.52 -14.21
C GLN A 67 10.73 6.89 -14.11
N ARG A 68 11.48 7.93 -14.48
CA ARG A 68 10.96 9.29 -14.58
C ARG A 68 9.81 9.33 -15.59
N VAL A 69 8.65 9.79 -15.15
CA VAL A 69 7.45 9.86 -15.99
C VAL A 69 7.46 11.09 -16.89
N SER A 70 6.98 10.93 -18.13
CA SER A 70 6.70 12.02 -19.06
C SER A 70 5.28 12.56 -18.85
N ALA A 71 4.88 13.56 -19.64
CA ALA A 71 3.49 14.03 -19.67
C ALA A 71 2.52 13.04 -20.33
N SER A 72 3.03 12.07 -21.10
CA SER A 72 2.20 11.06 -21.78
C SER A 72 1.52 10.13 -20.78
N ARG A 73 0.24 9.85 -21.03
CA ARG A 73 -0.55 8.90 -20.26
C ARG A 73 -1.22 7.93 -21.21
N ARG A 74 -1.35 6.68 -20.80
CA ARG A 74 -2.09 5.65 -21.52
C ARG A 74 -3.11 5.03 -20.57
N PHE A 75 -4.24 4.69 -21.13
CA PHE A 75 -5.30 3.98 -20.43
C PHE A 75 -5.61 2.70 -21.18
N ALA A 76 -5.82 1.61 -20.44
CA ALA A 76 -6.31 0.36 -20.95
C ALA A 76 -7.36 -0.19 -19.98
N ALA A 77 -8.40 -0.83 -20.50
CA ALA A 77 -9.43 -1.46 -19.69
C ALA A 77 -9.73 -2.85 -20.24
N GLN A 78 -10.00 -3.78 -19.33
CA GLN A 78 -10.42 -5.14 -19.65
C GLN A 78 -11.54 -5.54 -18.71
N SER A 79 -12.59 -6.14 -19.24
CA SER A 79 -13.70 -6.67 -18.44
C SER A 79 -13.50 -8.17 -18.19
N PHE A 80 -13.78 -8.58 -16.96
CA PHE A 80 -13.80 -9.99 -16.55
C PHE A 80 -15.16 -10.32 -15.97
N GLU A 81 -15.64 -11.53 -16.23
CA GLU A 81 -16.88 -12.00 -15.64
C GLU A 81 -16.71 -12.25 -14.14
N PHE A 82 -17.45 -11.49 -13.33
CA PHE A 82 -17.33 -11.53 -11.88
C PHE A 82 -17.71 -12.88 -11.29
N SER A 83 -18.69 -13.57 -11.88
CA SER A 83 -19.10 -14.92 -11.46
C SER A 83 -17.95 -15.91 -11.52
N SER A 84 -17.15 -15.88 -12.59
CA SER A 84 -15.97 -16.74 -12.76
C SER A 84 -14.91 -16.45 -11.70
N LEU A 85 -14.61 -15.17 -11.45
CA LEU A 85 -13.67 -14.78 -10.38
C LEU A 85 -14.14 -15.24 -9.00
N ARG A 86 -15.43 -15.08 -8.72
CA ARG A 86 -16.05 -15.52 -7.46
C ARG A 86 -16.00 -17.04 -7.29
N HIS A 87 -16.25 -17.79 -8.37
CA HIS A 87 -16.18 -19.26 -8.36
C HIS A 87 -14.76 -19.73 -8.02
N ILE A 88 -13.76 -19.21 -8.71
CA ILE A 88 -12.36 -19.55 -8.49
C ILE A 88 -11.90 -19.15 -7.08
N SER A 89 -12.26 -17.94 -6.63
CA SER A 89 -11.88 -17.48 -5.28
C SER A 89 -12.43 -18.37 -4.18
N LYS A 90 -13.69 -18.84 -4.33
CA LYS A 90 -14.31 -19.81 -3.40
C LYS A 90 -13.62 -21.16 -3.45
N ALA A 91 -13.33 -21.69 -4.64
CA ALA A 91 -12.65 -22.97 -4.81
C ALA A 91 -11.25 -22.99 -4.18
N LEU A 92 -10.53 -21.85 -4.25
CA LEU A 92 -9.20 -21.69 -3.67
C LEU A 92 -9.20 -21.19 -2.22
N GLY A 93 -10.38 -20.87 -1.65
CA GLY A 93 -10.50 -20.33 -0.29
C GLY A 93 -9.80 -18.99 -0.08
N VAL A 94 -9.77 -18.13 -1.11
CA VAL A 94 -9.14 -16.81 -1.11
C VAL A 94 -10.18 -15.69 -1.28
N THR A 95 -9.80 -14.44 -1.00
CA THR A 95 -10.69 -13.30 -1.23
C THR A 95 -10.63 -12.84 -2.69
N ILE A 96 -11.67 -12.12 -3.15
CA ILE A 96 -11.65 -11.47 -4.47
C ILE A 96 -10.46 -10.51 -4.59
N ASN A 97 -10.13 -9.79 -3.51
CA ASN A 97 -8.97 -8.91 -3.50
C ASN A 97 -7.64 -9.67 -3.75
N ASP A 98 -7.48 -10.84 -3.15
CA ASP A 98 -6.29 -11.68 -3.37
C ASP A 98 -6.23 -12.15 -4.83
N MET A 99 -7.39 -12.48 -5.43
CA MET A 99 -7.49 -12.84 -6.85
C MET A 99 -7.11 -11.69 -7.77
N VAL A 100 -7.64 -10.49 -7.52
CA VAL A 100 -7.30 -9.30 -8.31
C VAL A 100 -5.80 -9.02 -8.25
N LEU A 101 -5.20 -9.06 -7.07
CA LEU A 101 -3.76 -8.86 -6.90
C LEU A 101 -2.94 -9.94 -7.61
N ALA A 102 -3.39 -11.20 -7.59
CA ALA A 102 -2.71 -12.30 -8.27
C ALA A 102 -2.80 -12.18 -9.80
N ILE A 103 -3.94 -11.73 -10.33
CA ILE A 103 -4.12 -11.44 -11.76
C ILE A 103 -3.20 -10.29 -12.19
N CYS A 104 -3.19 -9.19 -11.44
CA CYS A 104 -2.27 -8.07 -11.68
C CYS A 104 -0.81 -8.51 -11.61
N SER A 105 -0.47 -9.39 -10.65
CA SER A 105 0.88 -9.97 -10.56
C SER A 105 1.27 -10.73 -11.83
N GLY A 106 0.37 -11.57 -12.35
CA GLY A 106 0.59 -12.30 -13.59
C GLY A 106 0.81 -11.37 -14.77
N ALA A 107 -0.10 -10.41 -14.96
CA ALA A 107 -0.02 -9.43 -16.05
C ALA A 107 1.28 -8.60 -16.00
N LEU A 108 1.67 -8.13 -14.81
CA LEU A 108 2.93 -7.39 -14.62
C LEU A 108 4.15 -8.26 -14.91
N ARG A 109 4.12 -9.53 -14.49
CA ARG A 109 5.19 -10.48 -14.81
C ARG A 109 5.35 -10.66 -16.31
N GLU A 110 4.26 -10.98 -17.02
CA GLU A 110 4.29 -11.17 -18.49
C GLU A 110 4.77 -9.91 -19.21
N TYR A 111 4.28 -8.75 -18.80
CA TYR A 111 4.74 -7.47 -19.35
C TYR A 111 6.26 -7.27 -19.14
N LEU A 112 6.77 -7.49 -17.94
CA LEU A 112 8.19 -7.31 -17.64
C LEU A 112 9.08 -8.36 -18.34
N LEU A 113 8.58 -9.57 -18.53
CA LEU A 113 9.25 -10.60 -19.33
C LEU A 113 9.35 -10.17 -20.80
N SER A 114 8.26 -9.67 -21.39
CA SER A 114 8.26 -9.18 -22.77
C SER A 114 9.23 -8.02 -23.00
N GLN A 115 9.57 -7.28 -21.95
CA GLN A 115 10.55 -6.19 -21.98
C GLN A 115 11.97 -6.64 -21.58
N ASN A 116 12.20 -7.93 -21.32
CA ASN A 116 13.46 -8.46 -20.75
C ASN A 116 13.91 -7.71 -19.47
N ALA A 117 12.95 -7.27 -18.65
CA ALA A 117 13.15 -6.37 -17.51
C ALA A 117 12.56 -6.88 -16.19
N LEU A 118 12.28 -8.19 -16.09
CA LEU A 118 11.74 -8.78 -14.87
C LEU A 118 12.82 -8.80 -13.78
N PRO A 119 12.58 -8.12 -12.62
CA PRO A 119 13.51 -8.15 -11.51
C PRO A 119 13.60 -9.55 -10.87
N LYS A 120 14.78 -9.89 -10.35
CA LYS A 120 14.96 -11.13 -9.56
C LYS A 120 14.16 -11.12 -8.25
N LYS A 121 13.90 -9.93 -7.69
CA LYS A 121 13.07 -9.74 -6.50
C LYS A 121 11.61 -9.46 -6.91
N PRO A 122 10.63 -9.84 -6.07
CA PRO A 122 9.22 -9.57 -6.36
C PRO A 122 8.92 -8.07 -6.37
N LEU A 123 7.98 -7.66 -7.22
CA LEU A 123 7.39 -6.33 -7.13
C LEU A 123 6.54 -6.19 -5.86
N ILE A 124 6.52 -4.99 -5.33
CA ILE A 124 5.70 -4.61 -4.18
C ILE A 124 4.60 -3.67 -4.65
N ALA A 125 3.36 -4.00 -4.33
CA ALA A 125 2.21 -3.12 -4.55
C ALA A 125 1.83 -2.37 -3.27
N MET A 126 1.43 -1.11 -3.43
CA MET A 126 0.70 -0.37 -2.42
C MET A 126 -0.80 -0.57 -2.67
N VAL A 127 -1.52 -1.05 -1.66
CA VAL A 127 -2.94 -1.43 -1.76
C VAL A 127 -3.74 -0.68 -0.70
N PRO A 128 -4.74 0.14 -1.08
CA PRO A 128 -5.68 0.70 -0.13
C PRO A 128 -6.46 -0.41 0.56
N ALA A 129 -6.55 -0.35 1.89
CA ALA A 129 -7.30 -1.31 2.68
C ALA A 129 -8.14 -0.58 3.74
N SER A 130 -9.39 -0.99 3.90
CA SER A 130 -10.25 -0.52 4.98
C SER A 130 -9.88 -1.27 6.26
N VAL A 131 -9.56 -0.53 7.32
CA VAL A 131 -9.36 -1.06 8.66
C VAL A 131 -10.59 -0.70 9.49
N ARG A 132 -11.44 -1.69 9.75
CA ARG A 132 -12.56 -1.55 10.68
C ARG A 132 -12.00 -1.71 12.09
N SER A 133 -12.15 -0.68 12.94
CA SER A 133 -12.02 -0.82 14.38
C SER A 133 -13.43 -1.00 14.93
N ASP A 134 -13.60 -1.87 15.92
CA ASP A 134 -14.88 -2.14 16.61
C ASP A 134 -15.38 -0.94 17.43
N ASP A 135 -14.63 0.14 17.51
CA ASP A 135 -15.06 1.38 18.15
C ASP A 135 -16.00 2.16 17.23
N SER A 136 -17.12 2.57 17.79
CA SER A 136 -18.31 3.22 17.23
C SER A 136 -18.07 4.54 16.48
N ASP A 137 -16.86 4.87 16.09
CA ASP A 137 -16.54 6.08 15.34
C ASP A 137 -16.59 5.79 13.84
N VAL A 138 -17.62 6.35 13.20
CA VAL A 138 -18.05 6.20 11.79
C VAL A 138 -17.01 6.74 10.77
N SER A 139 -15.75 6.84 11.09
CA SER A 139 -14.74 7.27 10.14
C SER A 139 -14.22 6.09 9.31
N ASN A 140 -14.50 6.13 8.01
CA ASN A 140 -14.00 5.18 7.00
C ASN A 140 -12.47 5.32 6.93
N ARG A 141 -11.75 4.60 7.80
CA ARG A 141 -10.29 4.69 7.90
C ARG A 141 -9.68 3.82 6.82
N ILE A 142 -9.25 4.47 5.75
CA ILE A 142 -8.49 3.83 4.69
C ILE A 142 -7.01 3.91 5.08
N THR A 143 -6.35 2.76 5.16
CA THR A 143 -4.88 2.67 5.28
C THR A 143 -4.30 2.08 4.00
N MET A 144 -3.00 2.26 3.82
CA MET A 144 -2.27 1.68 2.71
C MET A 144 -1.43 0.51 3.24
N ILE A 145 -1.59 -0.66 2.66
CA ILE A 145 -0.77 -1.82 2.96
C ILE A 145 0.21 -2.09 1.81
N LEU A 146 1.34 -2.69 2.14
CA LEU A 146 2.30 -3.17 1.15
C LEU A 146 2.07 -4.67 0.95
N ALA A 147 1.89 -5.08 -0.31
CA ALA A 147 1.67 -6.47 -0.71
C ALA A 147 2.79 -6.95 -1.63
N ASN A 148 3.32 -8.12 -1.32
CA ASN A 148 4.28 -8.81 -2.17
C ASN A 148 3.51 -9.49 -3.31
N LEU A 149 3.79 -9.09 -4.55
CA LEU A 149 3.12 -9.64 -5.73
C LEU A 149 3.67 -11.00 -6.18
N GLY A 150 4.80 -11.46 -5.66
CA GLY A 150 5.38 -12.75 -6.04
C GLY A 150 5.80 -12.84 -7.52
N THR A 151 6.00 -11.72 -8.21
CA THR A 151 6.25 -11.67 -9.67
C THR A 151 7.47 -12.44 -10.15
N HIS A 152 8.41 -12.77 -9.26
CA HIS A 152 9.59 -13.60 -9.54
C HIS A 152 9.22 -15.09 -9.71
N LYS A 153 8.03 -15.49 -9.25
CA LYS A 153 7.55 -16.88 -9.36
C LYS A 153 6.80 -17.10 -10.67
N GLU A 154 7.04 -18.25 -11.29
CA GLU A 154 6.39 -18.63 -12.56
C GLU A 154 4.99 -19.20 -12.31
N ASP A 155 4.85 -20.07 -11.30
CA ASP A 155 3.57 -20.70 -10.97
C ASP A 155 2.55 -19.67 -10.41
N PRO A 156 1.35 -19.55 -11.00
CA PRO A 156 0.31 -18.64 -10.55
C PRO A 156 -0.21 -18.95 -9.14
N LEU A 157 -0.22 -20.24 -8.73
CA LEU A 157 -0.65 -20.62 -7.40
C LEU A 157 0.37 -20.25 -6.33
N GLU A 158 1.67 -20.35 -6.64
CA GLU A 158 2.71 -19.84 -5.76
C GLU A 158 2.59 -18.31 -5.58
N ARG A 159 2.35 -17.58 -6.68
CA ARG A 159 2.11 -16.13 -6.61
C ARG A 159 0.93 -15.78 -5.73
N LEU A 160 -0.20 -16.49 -5.91
CA LEU A 160 -1.41 -16.28 -5.09
C LEU A 160 -1.14 -16.52 -3.60
N LYS A 161 -0.40 -17.58 -3.25
CA LYS A 161 0.00 -17.87 -1.85
C LYS A 161 0.84 -16.74 -1.26
N ILE A 162 1.82 -16.23 -2.00
CA ILE A 162 2.68 -15.13 -1.57
C ILE A 162 1.86 -13.84 -1.37
N VAL A 163 0.99 -13.50 -2.34
CA VAL A 163 0.10 -12.35 -2.24
C VAL A 163 -0.75 -12.44 -0.98
N ARG A 164 -1.44 -13.56 -0.79
CA ARG A 164 -2.33 -13.78 0.36
C ARG A 164 -1.57 -13.71 1.68
N GLY A 165 -0.45 -14.39 1.80
CA GLY A 165 0.38 -14.37 3.02
C GLY A 165 0.78 -12.95 3.39
N SER A 166 1.28 -12.18 2.43
CA SER A 166 1.71 -10.80 2.66
C SER A 166 0.55 -9.86 3.02
N VAL A 167 -0.63 -10.01 2.38
CA VAL A 167 -1.83 -9.21 2.68
C VAL A 167 -2.37 -9.53 4.08
N LEU A 168 -2.42 -10.80 4.46
CA LEU A 168 -2.86 -11.22 5.80
C LEU A 168 -1.91 -10.69 6.88
N SER A 169 -0.60 -10.87 6.70
CA SER A 169 0.43 -10.35 7.60
C SER A 169 0.31 -8.83 7.80
N ALA A 170 0.10 -8.07 6.70
CA ALA A 170 -0.10 -6.63 6.77
C ALA A 170 -1.38 -6.25 7.52
N LYS A 171 -2.51 -6.91 7.23
CA LYS A 171 -3.80 -6.65 7.92
C LYS A 171 -3.71 -6.94 9.42
N GLU A 172 -3.08 -8.04 9.82
CA GLU A 172 -2.89 -8.37 11.24
C GLU A 172 -2.02 -7.34 11.96
N ARG A 173 -0.98 -6.84 11.30
CA ARG A 173 -0.15 -5.76 11.81
C ARG A 173 -0.98 -4.51 12.11
N PHE A 174 -1.81 -4.07 11.18
CA PHE A 174 -2.64 -2.88 11.35
C PHE A 174 -3.75 -3.05 12.39
N LYS A 175 -4.32 -4.26 12.54
CA LYS A 175 -5.27 -4.56 13.63
C LYS A 175 -4.70 -4.35 15.03
N ARG A 176 -3.39 -4.47 15.20
CA ARG A 176 -2.67 -4.27 16.47
C ARG A 176 -2.27 -2.81 16.72
N MET A 177 -2.61 -1.90 15.79
CA MET A 177 -2.26 -0.49 15.86
C MET A 177 -3.51 0.35 16.15
N ASN A 178 -3.35 1.38 17.00
CA ASN A 178 -4.38 2.41 17.14
C ASN A 178 -4.32 3.41 15.96
N ALA A 179 -5.34 4.28 15.85
CA ALA A 179 -5.46 5.22 14.74
C ALA A 179 -4.24 6.14 14.57
N ASN A 180 -3.70 6.67 15.68
CA ASN A 180 -2.55 7.56 15.65
C ASN A 180 -1.28 6.80 15.22
N GLN A 181 -1.12 5.56 15.65
CA GLN A 181 -0.01 4.70 15.23
C GLN A 181 -0.07 4.39 13.74
N ILE A 182 -1.27 4.10 13.19
CA ILE A 182 -1.47 3.88 11.74
C ILE A 182 -1.12 5.14 10.96
N LEU A 183 -1.60 6.31 11.41
CA LEU A 183 -1.33 7.58 10.75
C LEU A 183 0.18 7.91 10.73
N ASN A 184 0.84 7.79 11.88
CA ASN A 184 2.26 8.08 12.02
C ASN A 184 3.13 7.09 11.24
N TYR A 185 2.79 5.79 11.26
CA TYR A 185 3.45 4.78 10.44
C TYR A 185 3.30 5.08 8.95
N SER A 186 2.09 5.40 8.52
CA SER A 186 1.81 5.77 7.13
C SER A 186 2.57 7.03 6.72
N ALA A 187 2.57 8.06 7.56
CA ALA A 187 3.33 9.29 7.32
C ALA A 187 4.84 9.03 7.21
N PHE A 188 5.40 8.15 8.04
CA PHE A 188 6.81 7.77 7.96
C PHE A 188 7.13 7.03 6.66
N VAL A 189 6.37 5.99 6.33
CA VAL A 189 6.61 5.15 5.15
C VAL A 189 6.39 5.91 3.85
N TYR A 190 5.28 6.65 3.76
CA TYR A 190 4.89 7.33 2.51
C TYR A 190 5.44 8.75 2.41
N GLY A 191 5.71 9.40 3.54
CA GLY A 191 6.40 10.68 3.59
C GLY A 191 7.82 10.57 3.04
N ALA A 192 8.55 9.54 3.43
CA ALA A 192 9.87 9.25 2.88
C ALA A 192 9.82 8.93 1.37
N ALA A 193 8.80 8.18 0.90
CA ALA A 193 8.57 7.93 -0.51
C ALA A 193 8.25 9.22 -1.28
N GLY A 194 7.40 10.08 -0.70
CA GLY A 194 7.06 11.39 -1.28
C GLY A 194 8.26 12.33 -1.41
N LEU A 195 9.12 12.38 -0.40
CA LEU A 195 10.37 13.15 -0.45
C LEU A 195 11.31 12.65 -1.54
N ASN A 196 11.41 11.35 -1.75
CA ASN A 196 12.20 10.78 -2.84
C ASN A 196 11.67 11.17 -4.23
N ILE A 197 10.34 11.15 -4.40
CA ILE A 197 9.70 11.58 -5.65
C ILE A 197 9.92 13.08 -5.87
N ALA A 198 9.75 13.90 -4.83
CA ALA A 198 9.89 15.35 -4.91
C ALA A 198 11.34 15.80 -5.14
N SER A 199 12.32 15.12 -4.55
CA SER A 199 13.74 15.44 -4.72
C SER A 199 14.33 15.03 -6.07
N GLY A 200 13.60 14.18 -6.84
CA GLY A 200 14.11 13.61 -8.10
C GLY A 200 15.26 12.62 -7.92
N LEU A 201 15.67 12.34 -6.69
CA LEU A 201 16.65 11.31 -6.38
C LEU A 201 15.95 9.96 -6.53
N MET A 202 16.41 9.14 -7.47
CA MET A 202 15.95 7.76 -7.60
C MET A 202 16.68 6.89 -6.57
N PRO A 203 16.04 6.47 -5.48
CA PRO A 203 16.68 5.57 -4.55
C PRO A 203 16.84 4.20 -5.22
N THR A 204 17.91 3.52 -4.91
CA THR A 204 18.15 2.14 -5.33
C THR A 204 17.10 1.17 -4.75
N ARG A 205 16.37 1.61 -3.72
CA ARG A 205 15.26 0.88 -3.08
C ARG A 205 14.05 1.80 -2.96
N GLN A 206 12.93 1.34 -3.47
CA GLN A 206 11.66 2.07 -3.43
C GLN A 206 10.71 1.48 -2.39
N ALA A 207 9.75 2.28 -1.91
CA ALA A 207 8.74 1.80 -0.97
C ALA A 207 7.79 0.80 -1.65
N PHE A 208 7.44 1.05 -2.90
CA PHE A 208 6.56 0.20 -3.74
C PHE A 208 6.83 0.45 -5.22
N ASN A 209 6.38 -0.46 -6.08
CA ASN A 209 6.52 -0.36 -7.53
C ASN A 209 5.26 0.15 -8.23
N VAL A 210 4.09 -0.28 -7.75
CA VAL A 210 2.77 0.01 -8.34
C VAL A 210 1.73 0.24 -7.25
N ILE A 211 0.66 0.93 -7.61
CA ILE A 211 -0.54 1.06 -6.78
C ILE A 211 -1.63 0.20 -7.42
N ILE A 212 -2.24 -0.68 -6.63
CA ILE A 212 -3.38 -1.51 -7.05
C ILE A 212 -4.52 -1.23 -6.09
N SER A 213 -5.61 -0.65 -6.61
CA SER A 213 -6.82 -0.37 -5.84
C SER A 213 -7.95 -1.26 -6.35
N ASN A 214 -8.61 -1.95 -5.42
CA ASN A 214 -9.85 -2.67 -5.66
C ASN A 214 -10.97 -1.89 -4.97
N VAL A 215 -11.80 -1.21 -5.76
CA VAL A 215 -12.85 -0.29 -5.29
C VAL A 215 -14.22 -0.92 -5.54
#